data_34349b6bf808c55d5354a493551e8a5d
#
_entry.id   34349b6bf808c55d5354a493551e8a5d
#
_cell.length_a   1.000
_cell.length_b   1.000
_cell.length_c   1.000
_cell.angle_alpha   90.00
_cell.angle_beta   90.00
_cell.angle_gamma   90.00
#
_symmetry.space_group_name_H-M   'P 1'
#
loop_
_entity.id
_entity.type
_entity.pdbx_description
1 polymer ?
#
loop_
_entity_poly.entity_id
_entity_poly.type
_entity_poly.pdbx_seq_one_letter_code
_entity_poly.pdbx_strand_id
1 'polypeptide(L)'
;VLILLVATLLFGRIYCSVICPMGIFQDVVAWIAKRINRKKHYHYTREKRVLRYGVLGIVVLAFLLGATVLLSLLDPYSAFGRMGVNVFRPVYLAVNNLLAWVFNSFGNYTFYHTDIYVLSMASLFIGLLTFCGIGWLAWKYGRTWCNTVCPVGTLLGFLSRYSFGRIRIEADACVSCGLCERQCKAGCIDSKAKKVDQSRCVDCYNCLSVCHKHSIKYGLGLSLIHISEPTRPY
;
A
#
# COMPACT_ATOMS: atom_id res chain seq x y z
N VAL A 1 11.08 -13.21 8.51
CA VAL A 1 9.65 -13.55 8.34
C VAL A 1 8.96 -13.60 9.70
N LEU A 2 9.46 -14.37 10.67
CA LEU A 2 8.83 -14.52 11.99
C LEU A 2 8.61 -13.17 12.71
N ILE A 3 9.60 -12.29 12.71
CA ILE A 3 9.52 -10.95 13.31
C ILE A 3 8.39 -10.14 12.66
N LEU A 4 8.22 -10.20 11.34
CA LEU A 4 7.14 -9.52 10.64
C LEU A 4 5.75 -10.05 10.99
N LEU A 5 5.63 -11.38 11.17
CA LEU A 5 4.38 -12.02 11.58
C LEU A 5 4.00 -11.59 13.01
N VAL A 6 4.96 -11.64 13.94
CA VAL A 6 4.76 -11.19 15.33
C VAL A 6 4.41 -9.70 15.38
N ALA A 7 5.17 -8.85 14.68
CA ALA A 7 4.88 -7.41 14.60
C ALA A 7 3.48 -7.13 14.03
N THR A 8 3.05 -7.90 13.02
CA THR A 8 1.70 -7.76 12.45
C THR A 8 0.61 -8.20 13.42
N LEU A 9 0.85 -9.21 14.22
CA LEU A 9 -0.10 -9.62 15.27
C LEU A 9 -0.19 -8.61 16.40
N LEU A 10 0.91 -7.95 16.76
CA LEU A 10 0.93 -6.95 17.83
C LEU A 10 0.34 -5.61 17.38
N PHE A 11 0.79 -5.09 16.27
CA PHE A 11 0.54 -3.71 15.84
C PHE A 11 -0.33 -3.58 14.58
N GLY A 12 -0.72 -4.69 13.95
CA GLY A 12 -1.40 -4.67 12.67
C GLY A 12 -0.43 -4.53 11.47
N ARG A 13 -0.91 -3.99 10.34
CA ARG A 13 -0.16 -3.93 9.08
C ARG A 13 0.75 -2.70 8.94
N ILE A 14 1.37 -2.23 10.00
CA ILE A 14 2.27 -1.05 10.00
C ILE A 14 3.42 -1.24 9.00
N TYR A 15 3.95 -2.45 8.85
CA TYR A 15 4.99 -2.77 7.86
C TYR A 15 4.62 -2.28 6.46
N CYS A 16 3.38 -2.50 6.02
CA CYS A 16 2.91 -2.06 4.70
C CYS A 16 2.81 -0.53 4.56
N SER A 17 2.76 0.19 5.68
CA SER A 17 2.63 1.65 5.70
C SER A 17 3.97 2.38 5.77
N VAL A 18 4.92 1.83 6.52
CA VAL A 18 6.16 2.53 6.88
C VAL A 18 7.38 1.93 6.19
N ILE A 19 7.46 0.60 6.09
CA ILE A 19 8.69 -0.08 5.66
C ILE A 19 8.61 -0.52 4.19
N CYS A 20 7.43 -0.97 3.73
CA CYS A 20 7.29 -1.49 2.37
C CYS A 20 7.47 -0.38 1.31
N PRO A 21 8.53 -0.42 0.47
CA PRO A 21 8.80 0.64 -0.49
C PRO A 21 7.70 0.78 -1.55
N MET A 22 7.05 -0.33 -1.91
CA MET A 22 5.89 -0.32 -2.81
C MET A 22 4.69 0.40 -2.18
N GLY A 23 4.49 0.24 -0.86
CA GLY A 23 3.45 0.96 -0.11
C GLY A 23 3.70 2.48 -0.09
N ILE A 24 4.96 2.86 0.15
CA ILE A 24 5.39 4.28 0.14
C ILE A 24 5.19 4.87 -1.27
N PHE A 25 5.60 4.16 -2.32
CA PHE A 25 5.39 4.60 -3.70
C PHE A 25 3.92 4.89 -4.00
N GLN A 26 2.99 3.98 -3.64
CA GLN A 26 1.56 4.19 -3.82
C GLN A 26 1.05 5.40 -3.01
N ASP A 27 1.58 5.62 -1.81
CA ASP A 27 1.22 6.79 -1.00
C ASP A 27 1.66 8.10 -1.61
N VAL A 28 2.88 8.16 -2.17
CA VAL A 28 3.39 9.34 -2.87
C VAL A 28 2.50 9.65 -4.08
N VAL A 29 2.20 8.64 -4.91
CA VAL A 29 1.31 8.81 -6.07
C VAL A 29 -0.09 9.25 -5.64
N ALA A 30 -0.65 8.65 -4.60
CA ALA A 30 -1.96 9.03 -4.07
C ALA A 30 -1.97 10.46 -3.49
N TRP A 31 -0.87 10.88 -2.84
CA TRP A 31 -0.71 12.24 -2.35
C TRP A 31 -0.65 13.25 -3.51
N ILE A 32 0.15 12.98 -4.55
CA ILE A 32 0.22 13.80 -5.76
C ILE A 32 -1.16 13.90 -6.41
N ALA A 33 -1.86 12.77 -6.56
CA ALA A 33 -3.20 12.73 -7.13
C ALA A 33 -4.22 13.59 -6.37
N LYS A 34 -4.15 13.61 -5.03
CA LYS A 34 -4.99 14.49 -4.19
C LYS A 34 -4.58 15.97 -4.29
N ARG A 35 -3.29 16.25 -4.46
CA ARG A 35 -2.79 17.62 -4.58
C ARG A 35 -3.21 18.27 -5.90
N ILE A 36 -3.14 17.50 -7.00
CA ILE A 36 -3.55 17.97 -8.34
C ILE A 36 -5.07 18.09 -8.41
N ASN A 37 -5.79 17.08 -7.93
CA ASN A 37 -7.25 17.09 -7.91
C ASN A 37 -7.77 17.16 -6.47
N ARG A 38 -7.96 18.36 -5.95
CA ARG A 38 -8.41 18.63 -4.58
C ARG A 38 -9.79 18.03 -4.25
N LYS A 39 -10.63 17.77 -5.25
CA LYS A 39 -11.96 17.14 -5.10
C LYS A 39 -11.88 15.61 -5.05
N LYS A 40 -10.68 15.03 -5.22
CA LYS A 40 -10.52 13.59 -5.24
C LYS A 40 -10.60 13.00 -3.85
N HIS A 41 -11.59 12.14 -3.66
CA HIS A 41 -11.80 11.39 -2.43
C HIS A 41 -11.78 9.90 -2.74
N TYR A 42 -11.21 9.13 -1.83
CA TYR A 42 -11.33 7.68 -1.87
C TYR A 42 -12.59 7.29 -1.09
N HIS A 43 -13.36 6.37 -1.65
CA HIS A 43 -14.58 5.88 -1.02
C HIS A 43 -14.36 4.46 -0.49
N TYR A 44 -15.20 4.06 0.44
CA TYR A 44 -15.26 2.68 0.87
C TYR A 44 -15.53 1.77 -0.34
N THR A 45 -14.71 0.74 -0.49
CA THR A 45 -14.90 -0.29 -1.52
C THR A 45 -15.08 -1.63 -0.84
N ARG A 46 -16.05 -2.42 -1.31
CA ARG A 46 -16.26 -3.77 -0.76
C ARG A 46 -15.05 -4.65 -1.06
N GLU A 47 -14.69 -5.51 -0.11
CA GLU A 47 -13.59 -6.47 -0.27
C GLU A 47 -13.85 -7.42 -1.45
N LYS A 48 -12.90 -7.51 -2.38
CA LYS A 48 -12.93 -8.48 -3.48
C LYS A 48 -12.26 -9.79 -3.04
N ARG A 49 -12.94 -10.53 -2.16
CA ARG A 49 -12.39 -11.74 -1.52
C ARG A 49 -11.90 -12.77 -2.52
N VAL A 50 -12.69 -13.07 -3.54
CA VAL A 50 -12.35 -14.07 -4.56
C VAL A 50 -11.05 -13.72 -5.27
N LEU A 51 -10.90 -12.46 -5.72
CA LEU A 51 -9.68 -12.01 -6.38
C LEU A 51 -8.47 -12.09 -5.45
N ARG A 52 -8.62 -11.62 -4.21
CA ARG A 52 -7.56 -11.56 -3.21
C ARG A 52 -7.01 -12.94 -2.84
N TYR A 53 -7.91 -13.85 -2.46
CA TYR A 53 -7.50 -15.21 -2.07
C TYR A 53 -7.18 -16.08 -3.29
N GLY A 54 -7.80 -15.83 -4.45
CA GLY A 54 -7.47 -16.50 -5.71
C GLY A 54 -6.03 -16.22 -6.14
N VAL A 55 -5.61 -14.95 -6.13
CA VAL A 55 -4.21 -14.59 -6.44
C VAL A 55 -3.24 -15.23 -5.44
N LEU A 56 -3.57 -15.20 -4.14
CA LEU A 56 -2.73 -15.85 -3.13
C LEU A 56 -2.62 -17.36 -3.40
N GLY A 57 -3.73 -18.03 -3.70
CA GLY A 57 -3.76 -19.47 -4.01
C GLY A 57 -2.92 -19.81 -5.24
N ILE A 58 -3.03 -19.01 -6.31
CA ILE A 58 -2.22 -19.18 -7.53
C ILE A 58 -0.72 -19.02 -7.21
N VAL A 59 -0.35 -18.02 -6.41
CA VAL A 59 1.05 -17.78 -6.03
C VAL A 59 1.60 -18.93 -5.18
N VAL A 60 0.82 -19.43 -4.22
CA VAL A 60 1.21 -20.59 -3.39
C VAL A 60 1.35 -21.84 -4.25
N LEU A 61 0.42 -22.10 -5.16
CA LEU A 61 0.50 -23.23 -6.09
C LEU A 61 1.73 -23.13 -7.00
N ALA A 62 1.98 -21.95 -7.56
CA ALA A 62 3.17 -21.70 -8.38
C ALA A 62 4.47 -21.91 -7.60
N PHE A 63 4.51 -21.50 -6.35
CA PHE A 63 5.66 -21.73 -5.47
C PHE A 63 5.90 -23.23 -5.22
N LEU A 64 4.84 -24.01 -4.95
CA LEU A 64 4.93 -25.47 -4.77
C LEU A 64 5.36 -26.20 -6.05
N LEU A 65 4.99 -25.68 -7.22
CA LEU A 65 5.42 -26.20 -8.53
C LEU A 65 6.83 -25.74 -8.95
N GLY A 66 7.53 -24.92 -8.10
CA GLY A 66 8.85 -24.40 -8.42
C GLY A 66 8.86 -23.19 -9.38
N ALA A 67 7.70 -22.66 -9.76
CA ALA A 67 7.59 -21.51 -10.67
C ALA A 67 7.83 -20.18 -9.91
N THR A 68 9.07 -19.93 -9.50
CA THR A 68 9.47 -18.75 -8.71
C THR A 68 9.32 -17.42 -9.46
N VAL A 69 9.22 -17.44 -10.79
CA VAL A 69 9.06 -16.23 -11.63
C VAL A 69 7.76 -15.49 -11.28
N LEU A 70 6.65 -16.21 -11.10
CA LEU A 70 5.37 -15.59 -10.75
C LEU A 70 5.42 -14.92 -9.37
N LEU A 71 6.07 -15.59 -8.41
CA LEU A 71 6.30 -15.01 -7.08
C LEU A 71 7.10 -13.72 -7.18
N SER A 72 8.22 -13.73 -7.92
CA SER A 72 9.07 -12.56 -8.14
C SER A 72 8.35 -11.40 -8.83
N LEU A 73 7.40 -11.68 -9.74
CA LEU A 73 6.63 -10.65 -10.42
C LEU A 73 5.64 -9.94 -9.49
N LEU A 74 5.01 -10.67 -8.57
CA LEU A 74 3.97 -10.16 -7.67
C LEU A 74 4.51 -9.70 -6.32
N ASP A 75 5.73 -10.10 -5.96
CA ASP A 75 6.38 -9.67 -4.71
C ASP A 75 6.62 -8.15 -4.73
N PRO A 76 6.17 -7.41 -3.70
CA PRO A 76 6.27 -5.95 -3.68
C PRO A 76 7.71 -5.44 -3.66
N TYR A 77 8.62 -6.18 -3.04
CA TYR A 77 10.03 -5.79 -2.96
C TYR A 77 10.74 -5.97 -4.30
N SER A 78 10.55 -7.13 -4.94
CA SER A 78 11.10 -7.43 -6.26
C SER A 78 10.53 -6.50 -7.36
N ALA A 79 9.21 -6.24 -7.31
CA ALA A 79 8.56 -5.30 -8.22
C ALA A 79 9.11 -3.87 -8.07
N PHE A 80 9.31 -3.38 -6.84
CA PHE A 80 9.93 -2.09 -6.59
C PHE A 80 11.39 -2.04 -7.02
N GLY A 81 12.16 -3.11 -6.79
CA GLY A 81 13.54 -3.24 -7.27
C GLY A 81 13.66 -3.11 -8.78
N ARG A 82 12.75 -3.76 -9.55
CA ARG A 82 12.70 -3.59 -11.02
C ARG A 82 12.38 -2.16 -11.43
N MET A 83 11.46 -1.48 -10.75
CA MET A 83 11.20 -0.05 -10.98
C MET A 83 12.44 0.79 -10.67
N GLY A 84 13.13 0.49 -9.57
CA GLY A 84 14.37 1.15 -9.15
C GLY A 84 15.44 1.11 -10.23
N VAL A 85 15.73 -0.07 -10.74
CA VAL A 85 16.77 -0.29 -11.73
C VAL A 85 16.38 0.23 -13.12
N ASN A 86 15.14 0.04 -13.55
CA ASN A 86 14.74 0.34 -14.93
C ASN A 86 14.14 1.73 -15.13
N VAL A 87 13.62 2.36 -14.05
CA VAL A 87 12.98 3.68 -14.15
C VAL A 87 13.76 4.73 -13.34
N PHE A 88 13.97 4.49 -12.04
CA PHE A 88 14.58 5.53 -11.19
C PHE A 88 16.07 5.69 -11.44
N ARG A 89 16.82 4.60 -11.67
CA ARG A 89 18.27 4.67 -11.93
C ARG A 89 18.60 5.43 -13.23
N PRO A 90 17.96 5.17 -14.38
CA PRO A 90 18.21 5.98 -15.59
C PRO A 90 17.88 7.46 -15.41
N VAL A 91 16.78 7.78 -14.73
CA VAL A 91 16.42 9.16 -14.42
C VAL A 91 17.46 9.83 -13.51
N TYR A 92 17.91 9.13 -12.47
CA TYR A 92 18.97 9.63 -11.59
C TYR A 92 20.26 9.88 -12.35
N LEU A 93 20.69 8.96 -13.23
CA LEU A 93 21.90 9.11 -14.04
C LEU A 93 21.77 10.26 -15.07
N ALA A 94 20.59 10.42 -15.65
CA ALA A 94 20.33 11.55 -16.57
C ALA A 94 20.44 12.90 -15.85
N VAL A 95 19.86 13.01 -14.64
CA VAL A 95 19.98 14.21 -13.81
C VAL A 95 21.44 14.44 -13.39
N ASN A 96 22.15 13.38 -12.97
CA ASN A 96 23.59 13.47 -12.65
C ASN A 96 24.41 13.97 -13.84
N ASN A 97 24.18 13.44 -15.06
CA ASN A 97 24.88 13.85 -16.25
C ASN A 97 24.56 15.30 -16.65
N LEU A 98 23.31 15.73 -16.44
CA LEU A 98 22.93 17.13 -16.63
C LEU A 98 23.67 18.05 -15.65
N LEU A 99 23.73 17.68 -14.38
CA LEU A 99 24.50 18.39 -13.36
C LEU A 99 26.01 18.41 -13.71
N ALA A 100 26.57 17.27 -14.11
CA ALA A 100 27.95 17.17 -14.54
C ALA A 100 28.27 18.14 -15.70
N TRP A 101 27.39 18.23 -16.69
CA TRP A 101 27.52 19.16 -17.80
C TRP A 101 27.49 20.62 -17.32
N VAL A 102 26.55 21.00 -16.46
CA VAL A 102 26.44 22.36 -15.91
C VAL A 102 27.67 22.73 -15.09
N PHE A 103 28.05 21.89 -14.12
CA PHE A 103 29.18 22.18 -13.21
C PHE A 103 30.53 22.17 -13.94
N ASN A 104 30.70 21.32 -14.93
CA ASN A 104 31.92 21.32 -15.79
C ASN A 104 32.06 22.60 -16.57
N SER A 105 30.96 23.25 -17.02
CA SER A 105 30.96 24.54 -17.66
C SER A 105 31.47 25.69 -16.75
N PHE A 106 31.40 25.49 -15.43
CA PHE A 106 31.95 26.41 -14.41
C PHE A 106 33.33 25.99 -13.88
N GLY A 107 33.98 25.00 -14.52
CA GLY A 107 35.30 24.50 -14.11
C GLY A 107 35.31 23.66 -12.83
N ASN A 108 34.14 23.16 -12.39
CA ASN A 108 33.99 22.34 -11.20
C ASN A 108 33.71 20.87 -11.58
N TYR A 109 34.60 19.97 -11.20
CA TYR A 109 34.57 18.53 -11.55
C TYR A 109 33.99 17.65 -10.44
N THR A 110 33.09 18.16 -9.60
CA THR A 110 32.46 17.40 -8.51
C THR A 110 31.58 16.28 -9.05
N PHE A 111 30.94 16.50 -10.21
CA PHE A 111 30.10 15.50 -10.88
C PHE A 111 30.81 14.99 -12.13
N TYR A 112 30.77 13.68 -12.36
CA TYR A 112 31.35 13.07 -13.56
C TYR A 112 30.25 12.38 -14.38
N HIS A 113 30.49 12.32 -15.67
CA HIS A 113 29.59 11.67 -16.62
C HIS A 113 29.60 10.15 -16.41
N THR A 114 28.42 9.55 -16.37
CA THR A 114 28.23 8.11 -16.22
C THR A 114 27.33 7.60 -17.34
N ASP A 115 27.75 6.52 -18.01
CA ASP A 115 26.97 5.93 -19.08
C ASP A 115 25.66 5.32 -18.57
N ILE A 116 24.60 5.55 -19.34
CA ILE A 116 23.27 4.99 -19.05
C ILE A 116 23.09 3.76 -19.92
N TYR A 117 23.14 2.57 -19.30
CA TYR A 117 22.82 1.35 -20.04
C TYR A 117 21.57 0.67 -19.52
N VAL A 118 20.85 0.09 -20.45
CA VAL A 118 19.68 -0.75 -20.21
C VAL A 118 20.16 -2.19 -20.17
N LEU A 119 19.97 -2.87 -19.01
CA LEU A 119 20.42 -4.25 -18.83
C LEU A 119 19.70 -5.23 -19.80
N SER A 120 18.40 -5.04 -19.99
CA SER A 120 17.56 -5.89 -20.84
C SER A 120 16.29 -5.14 -21.23
N MET A 121 15.92 -5.19 -22.50
CA MET A 121 14.68 -4.59 -23.00
C MET A 121 13.45 -5.23 -22.37
N ALA A 122 13.47 -6.56 -22.11
CA ALA A 122 12.38 -7.25 -21.45
C ALA A 122 12.20 -6.76 -20.01
N SER A 123 13.30 -6.57 -19.25
CA SER A 123 13.27 -6.04 -17.88
C SER A 123 12.78 -4.59 -17.85
N LEU A 124 13.20 -3.76 -18.81
CA LEU A 124 12.71 -2.39 -18.95
C LEU A 124 11.21 -2.36 -19.20
N PHE A 125 10.71 -3.16 -20.14
CA PHE A 125 9.29 -3.23 -20.47
C PHE A 125 8.45 -3.66 -19.26
N ILE A 126 8.86 -4.72 -18.56
CA ILE A 126 8.18 -5.20 -17.34
C ILE A 126 8.24 -4.15 -16.23
N GLY A 127 9.38 -3.50 -16.04
CA GLY A 127 9.56 -2.43 -15.04
C GLY A 127 8.66 -1.24 -15.31
N LEU A 128 8.58 -0.79 -16.57
CA LEU A 128 7.74 0.32 -17.00
C LEU A 128 6.25 -0.03 -16.89
N LEU A 129 5.86 -1.23 -17.32
CA LEU A 129 4.49 -1.73 -17.20
C LEU A 129 4.04 -1.78 -15.74
N THR A 130 4.92 -2.28 -14.85
CA THR A 130 4.66 -2.35 -13.41
C THR A 130 4.53 -0.95 -12.82
N PHE A 131 5.44 -0.03 -13.18
CA PHE A 131 5.42 1.36 -12.71
C PHE A 131 4.14 2.08 -13.13
N CYS A 132 3.78 2.03 -14.42
CA CYS A 132 2.57 2.67 -14.95
C CYS A 132 1.30 2.01 -14.41
N GLY A 133 1.25 0.67 -14.35
CA GLY A 133 0.09 -0.08 -13.87
C GLY A 133 -0.21 0.18 -12.40
N ILE A 134 0.79 0.05 -11.53
CA ILE A 134 0.63 0.32 -10.09
C ILE A 134 0.42 1.81 -9.83
N GLY A 135 1.12 2.68 -10.55
CA GLY A 135 0.94 4.13 -10.48
C GLY A 135 -0.48 4.54 -10.85
N TRP A 136 -1.02 4.02 -11.94
CA TRP A 136 -2.41 4.28 -12.35
C TRP A 136 -3.44 3.77 -11.32
N LEU A 137 -3.25 2.56 -10.79
CA LEU A 137 -4.10 2.02 -9.74
C LEU A 137 -4.03 2.88 -8.46
N ALA A 138 -2.83 3.30 -8.06
CA ALA A 138 -2.64 4.16 -6.90
C ALA A 138 -3.26 5.55 -7.12
N TRP A 139 -3.13 6.09 -8.33
CA TRP A 139 -3.77 7.33 -8.73
C TRP A 139 -5.29 7.25 -8.59
N LYS A 140 -5.91 6.19 -9.11
CA LYS A 140 -7.38 6.08 -9.17
C LYS A 140 -8.00 5.59 -7.86
N TYR A 141 -7.41 4.61 -7.21
CA TYR A 141 -8.01 3.85 -6.10
C TYR A 141 -7.18 3.82 -4.82
N GLY A 142 -6.03 4.49 -4.77
CA GLY A 142 -5.13 4.45 -3.61
C GLY A 142 -4.42 3.10 -3.48
N ARG A 143 -4.43 2.50 -2.28
CA ARG A 143 -3.68 1.27 -1.96
C ARG A 143 -4.37 -0.04 -2.41
N THR A 144 -5.07 -0.03 -3.54
CA THR A 144 -5.80 -1.21 -4.02
C THR A 144 -4.88 -2.36 -4.38
N TRP A 145 -3.72 -2.10 -5.00
CA TRP A 145 -2.75 -3.15 -5.31
C TRP A 145 -2.35 -3.97 -4.09
N CYS A 146 -1.96 -3.30 -2.98
CA CYS A 146 -1.57 -3.96 -1.74
C CYS A 146 -2.70 -4.76 -1.09
N ASN A 147 -3.95 -4.39 -1.35
CA ASN A 147 -5.11 -5.00 -0.74
C ASN A 147 -5.78 -6.10 -1.59
N THR A 148 -5.45 -6.18 -2.89
CA THR A 148 -6.11 -7.13 -3.81
C THR A 148 -5.16 -8.08 -4.51
N VAL A 149 -3.99 -7.61 -4.94
CA VAL A 149 -3.07 -8.37 -5.80
C VAL A 149 -1.83 -8.83 -5.03
N CYS A 150 -1.30 -8.02 -4.12
CA CYS A 150 -0.08 -8.33 -3.39
C CYS A 150 -0.25 -9.56 -2.47
N PRO A 151 0.49 -10.67 -2.69
CA PRO A 151 0.37 -11.87 -1.85
C PRO A 151 0.80 -11.60 -0.40
N VAL A 152 1.88 -10.84 -0.19
CA VAL A 152 2.34 -10.42 1.13
C VAL A 152 1.26 -9.58 1.85
N GLY A 153 0.66 -8.62 1.13
CA GLY A 153 -0.43 -7.80 1.65
C GLY A 153 -1.67 -8.62 2.02
N THR A 154 -1.96 -9.70 1.28
CA THR A 154 -3.06 -10.61 1.58
C THR A 154 -2.78 -11.43 2.83
N LEU A 155 -1.57 -12.01 2.95
CA LEU A 155 -1.16 -12.80 4.11
C LEU A 155 -1.16 -11.95 5.39
N LEU A 156 -0.49 -10.80 5.37
CA LEU A 156 -0.46 -9.88 6.51
C LEU A 156 -1.88 -9.35 6.85
N GLY A 157 -2.73 -9.16 5.85
CA GLY A 157 -4.12 -8.76 6.05
C GLY A 157 -4.95 -9.83 6.72
N PHE A 158 -4.70 -11.09 6.43
CA PHE A 158 -5.35 -12.20 7.15
C PHE A 158 -4.95 -12.21 8.63
N LEU A 159 -3.65 -12.08 8.92
CA LEU A 159 -3.15 -12.00 10.30
C LEU A 159 -3.64 -10.76 11.05
N SER A 160 -3.73 -9.63 10.39
CA SER A 160 -4.19 -8.37 10.99
C SER A 160 -5.65 -8.40 11.45
N ARG A 161 -6.45 -9.37 11.01
CA ARG A 161 -7.79 -9.61 11.58
C ARG A 161 -7.72 -10.03 13.05
N TYR A 162 -6.62 -10.67 13.44
CA TYR A 162 -6.37 -11.17 14.80
C TYR A 162 -5.40 -10.28 15.58
N SER A 163 -4.98 -9.13 15.01
CA SER A 163 -4.04 -8.23 15.69
C SER A 163 -4.60 -7.68 16.99
N PHE A 164 -3.73 -7.48 17.97
CA PHE A 164 -4.07 -6.84 19.23
C PHE A 164 -4.31 -5.33 19.05
N GLY A 165 -3.44 -4.67 18.28
CA GLY A 165 -3.58 -3.26 17.93
C GLY A 165 -4.58 -3.07 16.78
N ARG A 166 -5.67 -2.31 17.02
CA ARG A 166 -6.75 -2.08 16.04
C ARG A 166 -7.27 -0.67 16.07
N ILE A 167 -7.62 -0.16 14.89
CA ILE A 167 -8.38 1.09 14.76
C ILE A 167 -9.87 0.76 14.91
N ARG A 168 -10.53 1.42 15.86
CA ARG A 168 -11.96 1.24 16.15
C ARG A 168 -12.70 2.56 16.06
N ILE A 169 -13.98 2.49 15.69
CA ILE A 169 -14.89 3.64 15.71
C ILE A 169 -15.86 3.42 16.87
N GLU A 170 -15.91 4.36 17.80
CA GLU A 170 -16.91 4.39 18.87
C GLU A 170 -18.25 4.84 18.26
N ALA A 171 -19.20 3.93 18.20
CA ALA A 171 -20.48 4.15 17.53
C ALA A 171 -21.29 5.29 18.15
N ASP A 172 -21.20 5.46 19.49
CA ASP A 172 -21.94 6.48 20.25
C ASP A 172 -21.42 7.89 20.00
N ALA A 173 -20.10 8.04 19.89
CA ALA A 173 -19.46 9.33 19.62
C ALA A 173 -19.41 9.70 18.13
N CYS A 174 -19.67 8.73 17.23
CA CYS A 174 -19.54 8.90 15.79
C CYS A 174 -20.81 9.48 15.16
N VAL A 175 -20.69 10.66 14.55
CA VAL A 175 -21.77 11.36 13.82
C VAL A 175 -21.85 11.00 12.32
N SER A 176 -21.13 9.98 11.87
CA SER A 176 -21.12 9.49 10.46
C SER A 176 -20.82 10.56 9.41
N CYS A 177 -19.97 11.57 9.72
CA CYS A 177 -19.65 12.68 8.82
C CYS A 177 -18.83 12.30 7.57
N GLY A 178 -18.27 11.08 7.53
CA GLY A 178 -17.53 10.54 6.38
C GLY A 178 -16.12 11.11 6.17
N LEU A 179 -15.59 11.98 7.02
CA LEU A 179 -14.24 12.56 6.85
C LEU A 179 -13.14 11.48 6.90
N CYS A 180 -13.25 10.54 7.83
CA CYS A 180 -12.32 9.42 7.96
C CYS A 180 -12.33 8.50 6.73
N GLU A 181 -13.51 8.26 6.13
CA GLU A 181 -13.65 7.48 4.90
C GLU A 181 -12.95 8.17 3.73
N ARG A 182 -13.19 9.47 3.53
CA ARG A 182 -12.57 10.27 2.44
C ARG A 182 -11.05 10.34 2.56
N GLN A 183 -10.52 10.27 3.78
CA GLN A 183 -9.08 10.32 4.02
C GLN A 183 -8.42 8.93 3.94
N CYS A 184 -9.21 7.86 4.02
CA CYS A 184 -8.69 6.49 4.03
C CYS A 184 -8.10 6.08 2.68
N LYS A 185 -6.78 5.95 2.59
CA LYS A 185 -6.06 5.52 1.38
C LYS A 185 -6.35 4.07 1.00
N ALA A 186 -6.69 3.24 1.99
CA ALA A 186 -6.98 1.81 1.81
C ALA A 186 -8.46 1.53 1.48
N GLY A 187 -9.35 2.54 1.58
CA GLY A 187 -10.78 2.39 1.33
C GLY A 187 -11.44 1.34 2.24
N CYS A 188 -10.96 1.20 3.48
CA CYS A 188 -11.39 0.15 4.42
C CYS A 188 -12.36 0.65 5.52
N ILE A 189 -12.72 1.93 5.51
CA ILE A 189 -13.61 2.54 6.50
C ILE A 189 -14.99 2.74 5.89
N ASP A 190 -16.01 2.11 6.49
CA ASP A 190 -17.41 2.37 6.20
C ASP A 190 -17.97 3.32 7.27
N SER A 191 -18.15 4.58 6.88
CA SER A 191 -18.65 5.61 7.80
C SER A 191 -20.13 5.43 8.15
N LYS A 192 -20.92 4.81 7.27
CA LYS A 192 -22.35 4.55 7.49
C LYS A 192 -22.55 3.38 8.45
N ALA A 193 -21.81 2.27 8.23
CA ALA A 193 -21.84 1.12 9.11
C ALA A 193 -20.99 1.30 10.38
N LYS A 194 -20.26 2.42 10.51
CA LYS A 194 -19.33 2.73 11.62
C LYS A 194 -18.32 1.61 11.87
N LYS A 195 -17.81 0.98 10.81
CA LYS A 195 -16.91 -0.17 10.89
C LYS A 195 -15.62 0.07 10.09
N VAL A 196 -14.54 -0.52 10.59
CA VAL A 196 -13.23 -0.55 9.91
C VAL A 196 -12.89 -1.98 9.56
N ASP A 197 -12.60 -2.25 8.28
CA ASP A 197 -12.13 -3.55 7.83
C ASP A 197 -10.64 -3.69 8.13
N GLN A 198 -10.31 -4.36 9.24
CA GLN A 198 -8.94 -4.56 9.70
C GLN A 198 -8.10 -5.37 8.70
N SER A 199 -8.71 -6.25 7.92
CA SER A 199 -7.97 -7.03 6.92
C SER A 199 -7.35 -6.19 5.82
N ARG A 200 -7.86 -4.96 5.61
CA ARG A 200 -7.42 -4.01 4.59
C ARG A 200 -6.79 -2.75 5.19
N CYS A 201 -7.00 -2.52 6.48
CA CYS A 201 -6.36 -1.41 7.18
C CYS A 201 -4.84 -1.59 7.13
N VAL A 202 -4.12 -0.52 6.85
CA VAL A 202 -2.65 -0.49 6.79
C VAL A 202 -2.05 0.32 7.94
N ASP A 203 -2.87 0.62 8.93
CA ASP A 203 -2.52 1.34 10.16
C ASP A 203 -1.69 2.61 9.92
N CYS A 204 -2.14 3.43 8.94
CA CYS A 204 -1.49 4.69 8.59
C CYS A 204 -1.94 5.88 9.46
N TYR A 205 -2.88 5.69 10.37
CA TYR A 205 -3.41 6.62 11.36
C TYR A 205 -4.01 7.93 10.81
N ASN A 206 -4.10 8.13 9.50
CA ASN A 206 -4.66 9.35 8.90
C ASN A 206 -6.12 9.60 9.26
N CYS A 207 -6.87 8.56 9.62
CA CYS A 207 -8.27 8.69 10.05
C CYS A 207 -8.39 9.29 11.46
N LEU A 208 -7.38 9.08 12.34
CA LEU A 208 -7.36 9.64 13.68
C LEU A 208 -7.20 11.15 13.63
N SER A 209 -6.29 11.66 12.77
CA SER A 209 -5.99 13.09 12.69
C SER A 209 -7.14 13.94 12.13
N VAL A 210 -8.05 13.36 11.36
CA VAL A 210 -9.18 14.10 10.76
C VAL A 210 -10.50 13.94 11.52
N CYS A 211 -10.53 13.15 12.59
CA CYS A 211 -11.73 12.93 13.37
C CYS A 211 -11.90 14.00 14.44
N HIS A 212 -12.68 15.07 14.15
CA HIS A 212 -12.94 16.17 15.11
C HIS A 212 -13.68 15.74 16.38
N LYS A 213 -14.43 14.62 16.34
CA LYS A 213 -15.13 14.09 17.51
C LYS A 213 -14.31 13.09 18.30
N HIS A 214 -13.06 12.82 17.89
CA HIS A 214 -12.17 11.83 18.54
C HIS A 214 -12.83 10.45 18.73
N SER A 215 -13.84 10.13 17.88
CA SER A 215 -14.54 8.85 17.93
C SER A 215 -13.74 7.68 17.36
N ILE A 216 -12.62 7.96 16.69
CA ILE A 216 -11.71 6.93 16.19
C ILE A 216 -10.56 6.79 17.17
N LYS A 217 -10.35 5.57 17.67
CA LYS A 217 -9.29 5.23 18.60
C LYS A 217 -8.46 4.07 18.10
N TYR A 218 -7.16 4.12 18.37
CA TYR A 218 -6.28 2.97 18.28
C TYR A 218 -6.17 2.36 19.66
N GLY A 219 -6.53 1.11 19.81
CA GLY A 219 -6.53 0.44 21.09
C GLY A 219 -6.09 -1.01 21.01
N LEU A 220 -5.51 -1.52 22.10
CA LEU A 220 -5.22 -2.92 22.27
C LEU A 220 -6.54 -3.68 22.49
N GLY A 221 -6.89 -4.54 21.56
CA GLY A 221 -8.14 -5.27 21.57
C GLY A 221 -8.07 -6.55 22.40
N LEU A 222 -8.03 -6.45 23.72
CA LEU A 222 -8.27 -7.59 24.63
C LEU A 222 -9.76 -7.97 24.76
N SER A 223 -10.61 -7.47 23.88
CA SER A 223 -12.02 -7.84 23.86
C SER A 223 -12.25 -9.06 22.98
N LEU A 224 -12.00 -10.23 23.51
CA LEU A 224 -12.50 -11.52 23.00
C LEU A 224 -14.04 -11.69 23.16
N ILE A 225 -14.72 -10.67 23.69
CA ILE A 225 -16.14 -10.73 24.02
C ILE A 225 -16.86 -9.55 23.39
N HIS A 226 -17.16 -9.62 22.12
CA HIS A 226 -18.32 -9.08 21.42
C HIS A 226 -18.20 -9.34 19.92
N ILE A 227 -18.22 -10.61 19.54
CA ILE A 227 -18.82 -10.99 18.27
C ILE A 227 -20.32 -11.01 18.54
N SER A 228 -20.93 -9.87 18.68
CA SER A 228 -22.36 -9.75 18.48
C SER A 228 -22.56 -9.81 16.96
N GLU A 229 -22.82 -10.99 16.48
CA GLU A 229 -23.44 -11.26 15.19
C GLU A 229 -24.70 -10.39 15.11
N PRO A 230 -24.84 -9.48 14.13
CA PRO A 230 -26.14 -8.86 13.94
C PRO A 230 -27.08 -9.96 13.46
N THR A 231 -27.96 -10.41 14.34
CA THR A 231 -29.16 -11.15 13.97
C THR A 231 -29.82 -10.40 12.81
N ARG A 232 -29.84 -11.00 11.63
CA ARG A 232 -30.68 -10.58 10.52
C ARG A 232 -32.15 -10.65 11.03
N PRO A 233 -32.90 -9.56 10.95
CA PRO A 233 -34.34 -9.69 10.93
C PRO A 233 -34.71 -10.29 9.57
N TYR A 234 -35.62 -11.25 9.60
CA TYR A 234 -36.24 -11.89 8.44
C TYR A 234 -36.91 -10.89 7.52
#